data_ba3bfb9a4ca4c52e1dcbfb3cf05c5b0d
#
_entry.id   ba3bfb9a4ca4c52e1dcbfb3cf05c5b0d
#
_cell.length_a   1.000
_cell.length_b   1.000
_cell.length_c   1.000
_cell.angle_alpha   90.00
_cell.angle_beta   90.00
_cell.angle_gamma   90.00
#
_symmetry.space_group_name_H-M   'P 1'
#
loop_
_entity.id
_entity.type
_entity.pdbx_description
1 polymer ?
#
loop_
_entity_poly.entity_id
_entity_poly.type
_entity_poly.pdbx_seq_one_letter_code
_entity_poly.pdbx_strand_id
1 'polypeptide(L)'
;NCEALPNSELSDPEYIKKYGLKFATVPVLHFHGSAKENEGEHQEQYDLVMETASLSKYDWLRCLRLSWIIQTCHCLHLTQPIAVFCHMRYGMSYRMFYERLLDYADENPETVLGQVTAYITDLYSGIPSGRGWGVIDDRFGDVIWPPEEGGFLKIVADLQKFYGEIATYLYEDVMPKDSQWLMDDLMDYQEFSFV
;
A
#
# COMPACT_ATOMS: atom_id res chain seq x y z
N ASN A 1 -5.71 0.34 -10.62
CA ASN A 1 -5.67 1.60 -11.38
C ASN A 1 -6.53 1.46 -12.63
N CYS A 2 -7.08 2.58 -13.11
CA CYS A 2 -7.95 2.60 -14.28
C CYS A 2 -7.39 3.62 -15.28
N GLU A 3 -6.84 3.12 -16.38
CA GLU A 3 -6.16 3.93 -17.39
C GLU A 3 -7.14 4.24 -18.53
N ALA A 4 -7.20 5.51 -18.94
CA ALA A 4 -7.99 5.93 -20.09
C ALA A 4 -7.17 5.77 -21.37
N LEU A 5 -7.30 4.62 -22.01
CA LEU A 5 -6.65 4.39 -23.30
C LEU A 5 -7.38 5.15 -24.43
N PRO A 6 -6.68 5.69 -25.43
CA PRO A 6 -7.25 6.54 -26.47
C PRO A 6 -8.46 5.95 -27.23
N ASN A 7 -8.55 4.62 -27.30
CA ASN A 7 -9.65 3.90 -27.98
C ASN A 7 -10.62 3.20 -27.02
N SER A 8 -10.61 3.56 -25.75
CA SER A 8 -11.53 2.99 -24.74
C SER A 8 -12.73 3.90 -24.51
N GLU A 9 -13.81 3.35 -23.94
CA GLU A 9 -14.98 4.13 -23.51
C GLU A 9 -14.59 5.21 -22.48
N LEU A 10 -13.52 5.00 -21.69
CA LEU A 10 -13.03 5.95 -20.70
C LEU A 10 -12.48 7.24 -21.33
N SER A 11 -12.17 7.23 -22.64
CA SER A 11 -11.72 8.40 -23.39
C SER A 11 -12.84 9.04 -24.21
N ASP A 12 -14.06 8.46 -24.24
CA ASP A 12 -15.22 9.04 -24.89
C ASP A 12 -15.76 10.25 -24.13
N PRO A 13 -15.89 11.44 -24.76
CA PRO A 13 -16.38 12.65 -24.09
C PRO A 13 -17.76 12.53 -23.45
N GLU A 14 -18.68 11.76 -24.05
CA GLU A 14 -20.02 11.56 -23.51
C GLU A 14 -19.97 10.64 -22.28
N TYR A 15 -19.11 9.61 -22.33
CA TYR A 15 -18.86 8.71 -21.19
C TYR A 15 -18.23 9.45 -20.04
N ILE A 16 -17.18 10.26 -20.29
CA ILE A 16 -16.51 11.11 -19.30
C ILE A 16 -17.53 12.02 -18.60
N LYS A 17 -18.37 12.71 -19.39
CA LYS A 17 -19.40 13.61 -18.85
C LYS A 17 -20.44 12.84 -18.05
N LYS A 18 -20.92 11.71 -18.54
CA LYS A 18 -21.95 10.89 -17.91
C LYS A 18 -21.54 10.38 -16.52
N TYR A 19 -20.30 9.96 -16.38
CA TYR A 19 -19.79 9.37 -15.14
C TYR A 19 -18.92 10.31 -14.31
N GLY A 20 -18.73 11.55 -14.77
CA GLY A 20 -17.97 12.58 -14.05
C GLY A 20 -16.51 12.20 -13.85
N LEU A 21 -15.89 11.60 -14.88
CA LEU A 21 -14.50 11.16 -14.77
C LEU A 21 -13.55 12.34 -14.70
N LYS A 22 -12.58 12.28 -13.75
CA LYS A 22 -11.46 13.21 -13.70
C LYS A 22 -10.15 12.43 -13.71
N PHE A 23 -9.17 12.98 -14.37
CA PHE A 23 -7.90 12.33 -14.67
C PHE A 23 -6.72 13.06 -14.04
N ALA A 24 -5.62 12.31 -13.83
CA ALA A 24 -4.27 12.84 -13.77
C ALA A 24 -3.47 12.27 -14.93
N THR A 25 -2.76 13.10 -15.64
CA THR A 25 -1.77 12.65 -16.61
C THR A 25 -0.48 12.32 -15.87
N VAL A 26 -0.04 11.07 -15.96
CA VAL A 26 1.07 10.51 -15.19
C VAL A 26 2.05 9.78 -16.11
N PRO A 27 3.34 9.68 -15.71
CA PRO A 27 4.33 8.96 -16.49
C PRO A 27 4.04 7.46 -16.52
N VAL A 28 4.32 6.81 -17.64
CA VAL A 28 4.42 5.35 -17.72
C VAL A 28 5.66 4.92 -16.95
N LEU A 29 5.46 4.11 -15.89
CA LEU A 29 6.55 3.60 -15.08
C LEU A 29 6.91 2.18 -15.52
N HIS A 30 8.17 1.97 -15.83
CA HIS A 30 8.71 0.64 -16.10
C HIS A 30 9.18 0.03 -14.78
N PHE A 31 8.24 -0.54 -14.03
CA PHE A 31 8.57 -1.25 -12.79
C PHE A 31 9.58 -2.35 -13.04
N HIS A 32 10.52 -2.52 -12.11
CA HIS A 32 11.70 -3.36 -12.18
C HIS A 32 12.74 -2.96 -13.24
N GLY A 33 12.51 -1.85 -13.94
CA GLY A 33 13.50 -1.21 -14.79
C GLY A 33 14.44 -0.30 -14.00
N SER A 34 15.54 0.14 -14.66
CA SER A 34 16.50 1.09 -14.07
C SER A 34 15.87 2.46 -13.88
N ALA A 35 16.08 3.06 -12.71
CA ALA A 35 15.67 4.43 -12.44
C ALA A 35 16.50 5.47 -13.24
N LYS A 36 17.75 5.13 -13.58
CA LYS A 36 18.70 6.02 -14.26
C LYS A 36 18.54 6.03 -15.79
N GLU A 37 18.11 4.91 -16.37
CA GLU A 37 17.95 4.82 -17.84
C GLU A 37 16.81 5.70 -18.37
N ASN A 38 15.94 6.19 -17.49
CA ASN A 38 14.84 7.08 -17.86
C ASN A 38 15.25 8.58 -17.91
N GLU A 39 16.48 8.92 -17.57
CA GLU A 39 16.97 10.30 -17.63
C GLU A 39 17.28 10.70 -19.08
N GLY A 40 16.35 11.41 -19.73
CA GLY A 40 16.58 12.04 -21.04
C GLY A 40 15.83 11.43 -22.22
N GLU A 41 15.07 10.38 -22.04
CA GLU A 41 14.14 9.85 -23.04
C GLU A 41 12.77 10.58 -22.99
N HIS A 42 12.01 10.51 -24.08
CA HIS A 42 10.64 10.98 -24.10
C HIS A 42 9.79 10.12 -23.14
N GLN A 43 9.49 10.68 -21.97
CA GLN A 43 8.64 10.01 -20.98
C GLN A 43 7.22 9.87 -21.53
N GLU A 44 6.81 8.65 -21.82
CA GLU A 44 5.43 8.35 -22.17
C GLU A 44 4.50 8.64 -20.98
N GLN A 45 3.30 9.12 -21.28
CA GLN A 45 2.31 9.48 -20.29
C GLN A 45 0.96 8.86 -20.65
N TYR A 46 0.13 8.65 -19.64
CA TYR A 46 -1.24 8.24 -19.81
C TYR A 46 -2.16 8.93 -18.79
N ASP A 47 -3.46 8.93 -19.08
CA ASP A 47 -4.46 9.50 -18.20
C ASP A 47 -5.01 8.43 -17.25
N LEU A 48 -4.82 8.66 -15.96
CA LEU A 48 -5.29 7.82 -14.87
C LEU A 48 -6.59 8.38 -14.30
N VAL A 49 -7.66 7.58 -14.25
CA VAL A 49 -8.91 7.98 -13.60
C VAL A 49 -8.72 8.04 -12.09
N MET A 50 -8.94 9.22 -11.50
CA MET A 50 -8.82 9.46 -10.06
C MET A 50 -10.15 9.71 -9.37
N GLU A 51 -11.13 10.21 -10.11
CA GLU A 51 -12.41 10.62 -9.54
C GLU A 51 -13.53 10.28 -10.52
N THR A 52 -14.68 9.93 -9.97
CA THR A 52 -15.92 9.72 -10.72
C THR A 52 -17.06 10.42 -10.00
N ALA A 53 -18.28 10.44 -10.56
CA ALA A 53 -19.45 10.98 -9.88
C ALA A 53 -19.77 10.31 -8.53
N SER A 54 -19.29 9.07 -8.31
CA SER A 54 -19.54 8.28 -7.09
C SER A 54 -18.29 8.00 -6.24
N LEU A 55 -17.09 8.32 -6.73
CA LEU A 55 -15.82 8.12 -6.04
C LEU A 55 -15.08 9.45 -6.00
N SER A 56 -14.95 10.03 -4.82
CA SER A 56 -14.16 11.24 -4.64
C SER A 56 -12.64 10.94 -4.73
N LYS A 57 -11.86 11.97 -5.06
CA LYS A 57 -10.39 11.89 -5.01
C LYS A 57 -9.88 11.42 -3.63
N TYR A 58 -10.53 11.85 -2.55
CA TYR A 58 -10.18 11.44 -1.20
C TYR A 58 -10.40 9.93 -1.00
N ASP A 59 -11.56 9.41 -1.42
CA ASP A 59 -11.85 7.98 -1.32
C ASP A 59 -10.95 7.15 -2.22
N TRP A 60 -10.59 7.67 -3.41
CA TRP A 60 -9.62 7.03 -4.29
C TRP A 60 -8.25 6.88 -3.62
N LEU A 61 -7.74 7.93 -2.96
CA LEU A 61 -6.48 7.85 -2.19
C LEU A 61 -6.58 6.85 -1.02
N ARG A 62 -7.72 6.82 -0.32
CA ARG A 62 -7.96 5.80 0.72
C ARG A 62 -7.93 4.39 0.16
N CYS A 63 -8.54 4.18 -1.00
CA CYS A 63 -8.50 2.88 -1.68
C CYS A 63 -7.07 2.47 -2.06
N LEU A 64 -6.25 3.41 -2.55
CA LEU A 64 -4.84 3.13 -2.86
C LEU A 64 -4.06 2.71 -1.61
N ARG A 65 -4.21 3.44 -0.51
CA ARG A 65 -3.54 3.10 0.76
C ARG A 65 -3.96 1.73 1.29
N LEU A 66 -5.27 1.45 1.27
CA LEU A 66 -5.78 0.15 1.72
C LEU A 66 -5.30 -0.98 0.79
N SER A 67 -5.28 -0.76 -0.52
CA SER A 67 -4.74 -1.73 -1.48
C SER A 67 -3.26 -1.98 -1.21
N TRP A 68 -2.49 -0.91 -0.98
CA TRP A 68 -1.06 -1.01 -0.69
C TRP A 68 -0.78 -1.86 0.55
N ILE A 69 -1.43 -1.56 1.69
CA ILE A 69 -1.14 -2.29 2.93
C ILE A 69 -1.55 -3.76 2.85
N ILE A 70 -2.65 -4.06 2.13
CA ILE A 70 -3.05 -5.45 1.90
C ILE A 70 -2.02 -6.17 1.02
N GLN A 71 -1.56 -5.57 -0.06
CA GLN A 71 -0.56 -6.17 -0.93
C GLN A 71 0.76 -6.37 -0.17
N THR A 72 1.24 -5.33 0.53
CA THR A 72 2.49 -5.37 1.28
C THR A 72 2.42 -6.35 2.47
N CYS A 73 1.39 -6.26 3.30
CA CYS A 73 1.35 -6.99 4.56
C CYS A 73 0.66 -8.35 4.45
N HIS A 74 -0.36 -8.50 3.57
CA HIS A 74 -1.04 -9.77 3.40
C HIS A 74 -0.42 -10.59 2.25
N CYS A 75 -0.38 -10.03 1.03
CA CYS A 75 0.04 -10.80 -0.14
C CYS A 75 1.55 -11.13 -0.12
N LEU A 76 2.39 -10.24 0.42
CA LEU A 76 3.82 -10.49 0.63
C LEU A 76 4.14 -11.09 2.02
N HIS A 77 3.12 -11.62 2.71
CA HIS A 77 3.24 -12.50 3.88
C HIS A 77 3.76 -11.87 5.18
N LEU A 78 3.89 -10.54 5.27
CA LEU A 78 4.38 -9.87 6.49
C LEU A 78 3.45 -10.04 7.71
N THR A 79 2.12 -10.13 7.50
CA THR A 79 1.14 -10.30 8.58
C THR A 79 0.00 -11.25 8.20
N GLN A 80 0.11 -12.00 7.11
CA GLN A 80 -0.97 -12.86 6.62
C GLN A 80 -1.41 -13.91 7.65
N PRO A 81 -0.53 -14.73 8.26
CA PRO A 81 -0.90 -15.68 9.31
C PRO A 81 -1.63 -15.03 10.48
N ILE A 82 -1.19 -13.85 10.91
CA ILE A 82 -1.82 -13.08 11.99
C ILE A 82 -3.24 -12.67 11.59
N ALA A 83 -3.42 -12.11 10.40
CA ALA A 83 -4.73 -11.70 9.90
C ALA A 83 -5.69 -12.89 9.76
N VAL A 84 -5.18 -14.04 9.29
CA VAL A 84 -5.95 -15.30 9.20
C VAL A 84 -6.36 -15.77 10.59
N PHE A 85 -5.44 -15.77 11.55
CA PHE A 85 -5.74 -16.13 12.94
C PHE A 85 -6.84 -15.24 13.55
N CYS A 86 -6.70 -13.91 13.40
CA CYS A 86 -7.70 -12.95 13.89
C CYS A 86 -9.07 -13.15 13.23
N HIS A 87 -9.08 -13.46 11.94
CA HIS A 87 -10.31 -13.77 11.23
C HIS A 87 -10.97 -15.03 11.77
N MET A 88 -10.24 -16.13 11.87
CA MET A 88 -10.77 -17.43 12.29
C MET A 88 -11.14 -17.45 13.78
N ARG A 89 -10.35 -16.80 14.63
CA ARG A 89 -10.51 -16.87 16.08
C ARG A 89 -11.48 -15.85 16.65
N TYR A 90 -11.49 -14.63 16.08
CA TYR A 90 -12.28 -13.50 16.59
C TYR A 90 -13.35 -12.99 15.61
N GLY A 91 -13.47 -13.60 14.41
CA GLY A 91 -14.43 -13.17 13.40
C GLY A 91 -14.11 -11.78 12.81
N MET A 92 -12.89 -11.27 13.02
CA MET A 92 -12.45 -9.99 12.45
C MET A 92 -12.35 -10.11 10.93
N SER A 93 -12.98 -9.20 10.18
CA SER A 93 -12.81 -9.20 8.73
C SER A 93 -11.39 -8.73 8.35
N TYR A 94 -10.84 -9.26 7.25
CA TYR A 94 -9.54 -8.81 6.74
C TYR A 94 -9.51 -7.30 6.49
N ARG A 95 -10.60 -6.75 5.96
CA ARG A 95 -10.76 -5.31 5.78
C ARG A 95 -10.56 -4.57 7.11
N MET A 96 -11.26 -4.98 8.16
CA MET A 96 -11.18 -4.32 9.46
C MET A 96 -9.78 -4.45 10.08
N PHE A 97 -9.10 -5.59 9.90
CA PHE A 97 -7.74 -5.79 10.37
C PHE A 97 -6.79 -4.79 9.71
N TYR A 98 -6.82 -4.65 8.37
CA TYR A 98 -5.91 -3.77 7.64
C TYR A 98 -6.29 -2.28 7.73
N GLU A 99 -7.58 -1.93 7.87
CA GLU A 99 -7.98 -0.55 8.17
C GLU A 99 -7.42 -0.11 9.54
N ARG A 100 -7.56 -0.94 10.59
CA ARG A 100 -6.98 -0.66 11.90
C ARG A 100 -5.45 -0.62 11.91
N LEU A 101 -4.82 -1.47 11.13
CA LEU A 101 -3.35 -1.46 11.00
C LEU A 101 -2.86 -0.16 10.32
N LEU A 102 -3.63 0.39 9.37
CA LEU A 102 -3.35 1.71 8.81
C LEU A 102 -3.57 2.82 9.82
N ASP A 103 -4.65 2.75 10.62
CA ASP A 103 -4.93 3.74 11.68
C ASP A 103 -3.78 3.73 12.71
N TYR A 104 -3.34 2.54 13.15
CA TYR A 104 -2.19 2.39 14.03
C TYR A 104 -0.91 3.00 13.44
N ALA A 105 -0.64 2.79 12.15
CA ALA A 105 0.52 3.37 11.48
C ALA A 105 0.45 4.91 11.43
N ASP A 106 -0.73 5.47 11.20
CA ASP A 106 -0.95 6.92 11.18
C ASP A 106 -0.81 7.55 12.58
N GLU A 107 -1.23 6.85 13.63
CA GLU A 107 -1.12 7.29 15.02
C GLU A 107 0.29 7.14 15.60
N ASN A 108 1.12 6.26 15.02
CA ASN A 108 2.48 5.95 15.48
C ASN A 108 3.53 6.18 14.38
N PRO A 109 3.74 7.46 13.96
CA PRO A 109 4.60 7.79 12.81
C PRO A 109 6.09 7.48 13.02
N GLU A 110 6.55 7.21 14.26
CA GLU A 110 7.92 6.82 14.60
C GLU A 110 8.20 5.32 14.39
N THR A 111 7.16 4.53 14.22
CA THR A 111 7.29 3.09 13.94
C THR A 111 7.79 2.84 12.52
N VAL A 112 8.32 1.64 12.25
CA VAL A 112 8.72 1.23 10.89
C VAL A 112 7.53 1.31 9.95
N LEU A 113 6.38 0.75 10.38
CA LEU A 113 5.16 0.79 9.58
C LEU A 113 4.65 2.22 9.37
N GLY A 114 4.68 3.06 10.41
CA GLY A 114 4.27 4.47 10.33
C GLY A 114 5.11 5.27 9.33
N GLN A 115 6.45 5.13 9.39
CA GLN A 115 7.36 5.80 8.46
C GLN A 115 7.13 5.37 7.01
N VAL A 116 6.98 4.06 6.77
CA VAL A 116 6.73 3.55 5.42
C VAL A 116 5.34 3.96 4.91
N THR A 117 4.32 3.92 5.77
CA THR A 117 2.96 4.38 5.43
C THR A 117 2.94 5.87 5.08
N ALA A 118 3.64 6.70 5.84
CA ALA A 118 3.77 8.14 5.55
C ALA A 118 4.48 8.37 4.20
N TYR A 119 5.56 7.65 3.92
CA TYR A 119 6.28 7.72 2.64
C TYR A 119 5.37 7.35 1.46
N ILE A 120 4.64 6.24 1.54
CA ILE A 120 3.72 5.79 0.47
C ILE A 120 2.53 6.76 0.32
N THR A 121 2.04 7.32 1.42
CA THR A 121 0.97 8.33 1.39
C THR A 121 1.42 9.60 0.66
N ASP A 122 2.65 10.07 0.91
CA ASP A 122 3.22 11.20 0.17
C ASP A 122 3.38 10.87 -1.33
N LEU A 123 3.88 9.67 -1.63
CA LEU A 123 4.04 9.20 -3.00
C LEU A 123 2.70 9.26 -3.77
N TYR A 124 1.64 8.68 -3.20
CA TYR A 124 0.31 8.69 -3.80
C TYR A 124 -0.32 10.09 -3.87
N SER A 125 -0.05 10.94 -2.90
CA SER A 125 -0.53 12.32 -2.87
C SER A 125 0.02 13.18 -4.01
N GLY A 126 1.14 12.79 -4.60
CA GLY A 126 1.73 13.43 -5.77
C GLY A 126 1.10 13.06 -7.11
N ILE A 127 0.38 11.92 -7.20
CA ILE A 127 -0.22 11.45 -8.46
C ILE A 127 -1.12 12.51 -9.11
N PRO A 128 -2.01 13.20 -8.38
CA PRO A 128 -2.87 14.22 -8.97
C PRO A 128 -2.14 15.40 -9.60
N SER A 129 -0.87 15.61 -9.27
CA SER A 129 -0.01 16.63 -9.88
C SER A 129 0.89 16.07 -10.99
N GLY A 130 0.65 14.83 -11.44
CA GLY A 130 1.41 14.20 -12.50
C GLY A 130 2.70 13.50 -12.04
N ARG A 131 2.91 13.35 -10.72
CA ARG A 131 4.06 12.59 -10.19
C ARG A 131 3.82 11.08 -10.36
N GLY A 132 4.84 10.36 -10.78
CA GLY A 132 4.85 8.90 -10.75
C GLY A 132 4.84 8.37 -9.31
N TRP A 133 4.48 7.09 -9.14
CA TRP A 133 4.37 6.44 -7.83
C TRP A 133 5.32 5.26 -7.64
N GLY A 134 6.39 5.18 -8.43
CA GLY A 134 7.46 4.20 -8.23
C GLY A 134 8.30 4.52 -7.00
N VAL A 135 8.67 3.50 -6.25
CA VAL A 135 9.62 3.62 -5.14
C VAL A 135 11.04 3.47 -5.68
N ILE A 136 11.86 4.47 -5.44
CA ILE A 136 13.28 4.48 -5.78
C ILE A 136 14.05 4.68 -4.48
N ASP A 137 14.96 3.75 -4.16
CA ASP A 137 15.79 3.82 -2.95
C ASP A 137 17.12 3.11 -3.24
N ASP A 138 18.21 3.84 -3.20
CA ASP A 138 19.57 3.36 -3.53
C ASP A 138 19.99 2.12 -2.71
N ARG A 139 19.39 1.92 -1.52
CA ARG A 139 19.63 0.72 -0.69
C ARG A 139 19.15 -0.57 -1.36
N PHE A 140 18.19 -0.47 -2.28
CA PHE A 140 17.56 -1.60 -2.98
C PHE A 140 17.93 -1.63 -4.47
N GLY A 141 19.01 -0.95 -4.85
CA GLY A 141 19.54 -0.91 -6.20
C GLY A 141 18.93 0.17 -7.09
N ASP A 142 19.43 0.23 -8.32
CA ASP A 142 18.94 1.14 -9.35
C ASP A 142 17.69 0.55 -10.02
N VAL A 143 16.60 0.51 -9.28
CA VAL A 143 15.34 -0.13 -9.71
C VAL A 143 14.15 0.75 -9.32
N ILE A 144 13.17 0.86 -10.22
CA ILE A 144 11.86 1.44 -9.93
C ILE A 144 10.96 0.32 -9.39
N TRP A 145 10.76 0.29 -8.08
CA TRP A 145 9.91 -0.70 -7.42
C TRP A 145 8.44 -0.30 -7.44
N PRO A 146 7.49 -1.24 -7.64
CA PRO A 146 6.09 -1.02 -7.29
C PRO A 146 5.95 -0.59 -5.81
N PRO A 147 4.95 0.25 -5.45
CA PRO A 147 4.81 0.73 -4.07
C PRO A 147 4.71 -0.38 -3.02
N GLU A 148 4.05 -1.49 -3.33
CA GLU A 148 3.92 -2.64 -2.45
C GLU A 148 5.24 -3.35 -2.21
N GLU A 149 6.04 -3.55 -3.24
CA GLU A 149 7.35 -4.20 -3.13
C GLU A 149 8.39 -3.26 -2.52
N GLY A 150 8.41 -1.99 -2.93
CA GLY A 150 9.29 -0.99 -2.34
C GLY A 150 8.96 -0.74 -0.86
N GLY A 151 7.68 -0.72 -0.50
CA GLY A 151 7.23 -0.66 0.89
C GLY A 151 7.66 -1.90 1.69
N PHE A 152 7.49 -3.08 1.10
CA PHE A 152 7.96 -4.35 1.68
C PHE A 152 9.46 -4.32 1.96
N LEU A 153 10.30 -3.94 1.00
CA LEU A 153 11.75 -3.83 1.17
C LEU A 153 12.14 -2.88 2.29
N LYS A 154 11.44 -1.75 2.42
CA LYS A 154 11.67 -0.80 3.52
C LYS A 154 11.32 -1.38 4.88
N ILE A 155 10.24 -2.18 4.99
CA ILE A 155 9.84 -2.85 6.23
C ILE A 155 10.84 -3.96 6.58
N VAL A 156 11.23 -4.79 5.62
CA VAL A 156 12.14 -5.91 5.82
C VAL A 156 13.55 -5.44 6.24
N ALA A 157 13.95 -4.24 5.85
CA ALA A 157 15.22 -3.65 6.31
C ALA A 157 15.31 -3.51 7.85
N ASP A 158 14.17 -3.40 8.54
CA ASP A 158 14.07 -3.32 10.00
C ASP A 158 13.05 -4.34 10.56
N LEU A 159 13.07 -5.56 10.04
CA LEU A 159 12.05 -6.60 10.25
C LEU A 159 11.80 -6.92 11.73
N GLN A 160 12.85 -7.04 12.53
CA GLN A 160 12.73 -7.34 13.97
C GLN A 160 12.00 -6.22 14.74
N LYS A 161 12.31 -4.97 14.41
CA LYS A 161 11.61 -3.82 14.97
C LYS A 161 10.15 -3.82 14.54
N PHE A 162 9.89 -4.06 13.26
CA PHE A 162 8.52 -4.17 12.72
C PHE A 162 7.70 -5.23 13.47
N TYR A 163 8.23 -6.44 13.69
CA TYR A 163 7.47 -7.47 14.42
C TYR A 163 7.26 -7.13 15.89
N GLY A 164 8.19 -6.45 16.55
CA GLY A 164 7.97 -5.89 17.88
C GLY A 164 6.83 -4.87 17.95
N GLU A 165 6.70 -4.03 16.90
CA GLU A 165 5.60 -3.07 16.75
C GLU A 165 4.27 -3.78 16.47
N ILE A 166 4.26 -4.81 15.61
CA ILE A 166 3.07 -5.63 15.35
C ILE A 166 2.60 -6.35 16.62
N ALA A 167 3.51 -6.87 17.45
CA ALA A 167 3.16 -7.46 18.73
C ALA A 167 2.47 -6.44 19.66
N THR A 168 2.98 -5.21 19.71
CA THR A 168 2.36 -4.11 20.45
C THR A 168 0.96 -3.79 19.94
N TYR A 169 0.80 -3.62 18.63
CA TYR A 169 -0.50 -3.39 17.98
C TYR A 169 -1.51 -4.51 18.32
N LEU A 170 -1.09 -5.76 18.22
CA LEU A 170 -1.96 -6.90 18.55
C LEU A 170 -2.38 -6.89 20.02
N TYR A 171 -1.45 -6.60 20.91
CA TYR A 171 -1.70 -6.57 22.36
C TYR A 171 -2.66 -5.47 22.77
N GLU A 172 -2.51 -4.27 22.20
CA GLU A 172 -3.27 -3.09 22.60
C GLU A 172 -4.62 -2.99 21.89
N ASP A 173 -4.68 -3.30 20.58
CA ASP A 173 -5.81 -2.94 19.72
C ASP A 173 -6.62 -4.11 19.17
N VAL A 174 -6.04 -5.32 19.16
CA VAL A 174 -6.64 -6.44 18.41
C VAL A 174 -7.05 -7.60 19.32
N MET A 175 -6.15 -8.08 20.16
CA MET A 175 -6.36 -9.31 20.93
C MET A 175 -7.11 -9.09 22.24
N PRO A 176 -8.18 -9.85 22.52
CA PRO A 176 -8.81 -9.84 23.82
C PRO A 176 -7.81 -10.23 24.93
N LYS A 177 -7.95 -9.62 26.11
CA LYS A 177 -7.04 -9.83 27.26
C LYS A 177 -6.88 -11.28 27.68
N ASP A 178 -7.94 -12.08 27.56
CA ASP A 178 -7.94 -13.50 27.88
C ASP A 178 -7.24 -14.38 26.83
N SER A 179 -6.88 -13.81 25.69
CA SER A 179 -6.22 -14.50 24.59
C SER A 179 -4.76 -14.04 24.38
N GLN A 180 -4.30 -13.07 25.16
CA GLN A 180 -2.94 -12.51 25.01
C GLN A 180 -1.81 -13.52 25.29
N TRP A 181 -2.10 -14.60 26.00
CA TRP A 181 -1.16 -15.72 26.21
C TRP A 181 -0.78 -16.46 24.90
N LEU A 182 -1.55 -16.28 23.83
CA LEU A 182 -1.25 -16.83 22.50
C LEU A 182 -0.31 -15.94 21.68
N MET A 183 0.06 -14.76 22.19
CA MET A 183 0.80 -13.76 21.43
C MET A 183 2.16 -14.30 20.96
N ASP A 184 2.93 -14.86 21.88
CA ASP A 184 4.28 -15.34 21.59
C ASP A 184 4.23 -16.46 20.53
N ASP A 185 3.34 -17.42 20.70
CA ASP A 185 3.15 -18.53 19.75
C ASP A 185 2.73 -18.01 18.35
N LEU A 186 1.88 -16.98 18.30
CA LEU A 186 1.41 -16.39 17.03
C LEU A 186 2.53 -15.63 16.33
N MET A 187 3.31 -14.86 17.08
CA MET A 187 4.44 -14.11 16.54
C MET A 187 5.55 -15.05 16.07
N ASP A 188 5.89 -16.07 16.85
CA ASP A 188 6.86 -17.10 16.48
C ASP A 188 6.42 -17.82 15.20
N TYR A 189 5.14 -18.16 15.08
CA TYR A 189 4.60 -18.78 13.86
C TYR A 189 4.68 -17.84 12.66
N GLN A 190 4.36 -16.57 12.83
CA GLN A 190 4.47 -15.56 11.77
C GLN A 190 5.91 -15.42 11.30
N GLU A 191 6.87 -15.26 12.21
CA GLU A 191 8.28 -15.14 11.87
C GLU A 191 8.82 -16.40 11.19
N PHE A 192 8.48 -17.57 11.70
CA PHE A 192 8.85 -18.85 11.07
C PHE A 192 8.29 -19.03 9.66
N SER A 193 7.05 -18.62 9.44
CA SER A 193 6.37 -18.76 8.15
C SER A 193 6.83 -17.75 7.10
N PHE A 194 7.53 -16.70 7.53
CA PHE A 194 8.08 -15.69 6.64
C PHE A 194 9.44 -16.08 6.03
N VAL A 195 10.20 -16.96 6.66
CA VAL A 195 11.50 -17.48 6.22
C VAL A 195 11.30 -18.68 5.29
#